data_90f45fa730296241efac3a5dbff536aa
#
_entry.id   90f45fa730296241efac3a5dbff536aa
#
_cell.length_a   1.000
_cell.length_b   1.000
_cell.length_c   1.000
_cell.angle_alpha   90.00
_cell.angle_beta   90.00
_cell.angle_gamma   90.00
#
_symmetry.space_group_name_H-M   'P 1'
#
loop_
_entity.id
_entity.type
_entity.pdbx_description
1 polymer ?
#
loop_
_entity_poly.entity_id
_entity_poly.type
_entity_poly.pdbx_seq_one_letter_code
_entity_poly.pdbx_strand_id
1 'polypeptide(L)'
;MKYTRITALAAIGVAATLSLTACGGDDSGKDSSSKGSSSSSSSSSDGGSKSEGGSGSGGSQASNAKSGSSEKTGAEAAANGATETGGKVTFCKTEDLAIDATDAAPDEESGRINITMINRGSTTCSATGFAGVDIKDTDNTSNPIERGNAQPRVTTLKPGDAAVFNLSYDIDNTGNSLSHPTNILVTPPNETHTVTLKWPASAGAIKGAYTDVQVYPTHTTK
;
A
#
# COMPACT_ATOMS: atom_id res chain seq x y z
N MET A 1 44.08 6.69 34.72
CA MET A 1 43.39 5.90 35.75
C MET A 1 42.85 4.65 35.07
N LYS A 2 43.32 3.49 35.49
CA LYS A 2 43.04 2.18 34.91
C LYS A 2 41.78 1.64 35.58
N TYR A 3 40.74 1.30 34.81
CA TYR A 3 39.57 0.59 35.34
C TYR A 3 39.57 -0.84 34.86
N THR A 4 39.58 -1.71 35.83
CA THR A 4 39.64 -3.15 35.79
C THR A 4 38.31 -3.76 35.30
N ARG A 5 38.40 -4.72 34.36
CA ARG A 5 37.29 -5.51 33.89
C ARG A 5 36.89 -6.55 34.93
N ILE A 6 35.62 -6.63 35.25
CA ILE A 6 35.04 -7.77 36.01
C ILE A 6 34.13 -8.53 35.06
N THR A 7 34.56 -9.75 34.75
CA THR A 7 33.79 -10.75 34.03
C THR A 7 33.02 -11.58 35.07
N ALA A 8 31.70 -11.57 35.00
CA ALA A 8 30.85 -12.54 35.74
C ALA A 8 30.14 -13.46 34.72
N LEU A 9 30.59 -14.70 34.71
CA LEU A 9 29.93 -15.81 34.02
C LEU A 9 28.90 -16.41 35.00
N ALA A 10 27.61 -16.37 34.63
CA ALA A 10 26.57 -17.17 35.26
C ALA A 10 25.96 -18.09 34.22
N ALA A 11 26.30 -19.36 34.31
CA ALA A 11 25.66 -20.44 33.59
C ALA A 11 24.46 -20.92 34.40
N ILE A 12 23.26 -20.83 33.80
CA ILE A 12 22.06 -21.47 34.37
C ILE A 12 21.53 -22.42 33.31
N GLY A 13 21.73 -23.72 33.57
CA GLY A 13 21.12 -24.80 32.82
C GLY A 13 19.67 -25.00 33.28
N VAL A 14 18.75 -25.03 32.33
CA VAL A 14 17.36 -25.44 32.55
C VAL A 14 17.09 -26.70 31.76
N ALA A 15 16.80 -27.78 32.48
CA ALA A 15 16.41 -29.07 31.94
C ALA A 15 14.93 -28.99 31.48
N ALA A 16 14.69 -29.31 30.21
CA ALA A 16 13.34 -29.43 29.66
C ALA A 16 12.82 -30.85 29.92
N THR A 17 11.75 -30.98 30.70
CA THR A 17 10.96 -32.21 30.82
C THR A 17 9.81 -32.20 29.81
N LEU A 18 9.90 -33.07 28.80
CA LEU A 18 8.83 -33.37 27.85
C LEU A 18 7.85 -34.34 28.51
N SER A 19 6.65 -33.92 28.79
CA SER A 19 5.52 -34.79 29.13
C SER A 19 4.61 -34.96 27.92
N LEU A 20 4.72 -36.12 27.26
CA LEU A 20 3.72 -36.61 26.30
C LEU A 20 2.55 -37.20 27.10
N THR A 21 1.40 -36.58 26.99
CA THR A 21 0.13 -37.23 27.36
C THR A 21 -0.58 -37.66 26.10
N ALA A 22 -0.45 -38.95 25.79
CA ALA A 22 -1.33 -39.63 24.85
C ALA A 22 -2.64 -39.96 25.57
N CYS A 23 -3.75 -39.48 25.05
CA CYS A 23 -5.06 -39.98 25.45
C CYS A 23 -5.74 -40.58 24.23
N GLY A 24 -5.64 -41.89 24.13
CA GLY A 24 -6.47 -42.70 23.26
C GLY A 24 -7.73 -43.10 24.06
N GLY A 25 -8.88 -43.12 23.44
CA GLY A 25 -10.13 -43.59 23.96
C GLY A 25 -11.12 -43.79 22.82
N ASP A 26 -11.12 -45.00 22.27
CA ASP A 26 -12.26 -45.60 21.57
C ASP A 26 -13.45 -45.68 22.52
N ASP A 27 -14.63 -45.35 22.09
CA ASP A 27 -15.77 -46.19 22.32
C ASP A 27 -16.94 -45.94 21.37
N SER A 28 -17.50 -47.03 20.93
CA SER A 28 -18.61 -47.23 20.01
C SER A 28 -19.96 -46.93 20.63
N GLY A 29 -20.94 -46.47 19.85
CA GLY A 29 -22.32 -46.52 20.29
C GLY A 29 -23.31 -45.81 19.39
N LYS A 30 -23.78 -46.49 18.36
CA LYS A 30 -25.13 -46.78 17.90
C LYS A 30 -26.22 -45.70 17.85
N ASP A 31 -26.68 -45.54 16.60
CA ASP A 31 -28.08 -45.44 16.12
C ASP A 31 -29.07 -44.46 16.76
N SER A 32 -29.56 -43.53 15.97
CA SER A 32 -30.98 -43.46 15.66
C SER A 32 -31.31 -42.50 14.52
N SER A 33 -32.00 -43.09 13.58
CA SER A 33 -32.64 -42.53 12.41
C SER A 33 -33.72 -41.50 12.71
N SER A 34 -33.86 -40.47 11.87
CA SER A 34 -35.17 -40.02 11.35
C SER A 34 -34.91 -39.00 10.21
N LYS A 35 -35.19 -39.36 9.14
CA LYS A 35 -36.10 -39.18 8.01
C LYS A 35 -36.94 -37.91 8.06
N GLY A 36 -36.92 -37.17 6.98
CA GLY A 36 -37.86 -36.12 6.57
C GLY A 36 -37.24 -35.28 5.49
N SER A 37 -37.27 -35.60 4.29
CA SER A 37 -38.19 -35.55 3.14
C SER A 37 -38.65 -34.15 2.80
N SER A 38 -38.23 -33.78 1.57
CA SER A 38 -38.95 -33.09 0.48
C SER A 38 -39.48 -31.69 0.80
N SER A 39 -39.43 -30.75 -0.13
CA SER A 39 -39.77 -30.76 -1.55
C SER A 39 -39.43 -29.41 -2.18
N SER A 40 -38.82 -29.48 -3.32
CA SER A 40 -39.09 -28.80 -4.58
C SER A 40 -40.33 -27.89 -4.66
N SER A 41 -40.13 -26.69 -5.20
CA SER A 41 -41.02 -26.19 -6.24
C SER A 41 -40.34 -25.00 -6.97
N SER A 42 -40.16 -25.28 -8.24
CA SER A 42 -39.99 -24.37 -9.36
C SER A 42 -41.26 -23.57 -9.59
N SER A 43 -41.16 -22.32 -10.01
CA SER A 43 -42.10 -21.72 -10.95
C SER A 43 -41.45 -20.56 -11.69
N SER A 44 -41.32 -20.80 -12.96
CA SER A 44 -41.18 -19.88 -14.07
C SER A 44 -42.45 -19.09 -14.33
N SER A 45 -42.34 -17.85 -14.76
CA SER A 45 -43.23 -17.13 -15.66
C SER A 45 -42.50 -15.90 -16.15
N ASP A 46 -42.02 -15.82 -17.32
CA ASP A 46 -42.57 -15.49 -18.64
C ASP A 46 -43.48 -14.26 -18.61
N GLY A 47 -43.11 -13.23 -19.38
CA GLY A 47 -43.87 -12.02 -19.58
C GLY A 47 -43.12 -11.03 -20.45
N GLY A 48 -43.03 -11.24 -21.74
CA GLY A 48 -42.56 -10.31 -22.75
C GLY A 48 -43.52 -9.16 -22.97
N SER A 49 -43.01 -8.04 -23.40
CA SER A 49 -43.66 -7.11 -24.29
C SER A 49 -42.69 -6.20 -25.00
N LYS A 50 -42.72 -6.34 -26.26
CA LYS A 50 -42.20 -5.57 -27.38
C LYS A 50 -42.93 -4.24 -27.49
N SER A 51 -42.29 -3.18 -27.83
CA SER A 51 -42.78 -2.20 -28.78
C SER A 51 -41.65 -1.33 -29.31
N GLU A 52 -41.70 -1.32 -30.57
CA GLU A 52 -40.97 -0.65 -31.62
C GLU A 52 -41.20 0.87 -31.63
N GLY A 53 -40.28 1.56 -32.26
CA GLY A 53 -40.66 2.63 -33.18
C GLY A 53 -40.06 3.99 -32.93
N GLY A 54 -39.27 4.48 -33.88
CA GLY A 54 -39.09 5.89 -34.08
C GLY A 54 -37.75 6.34 -34.63
N SER A 55 -37.60 6.22 -35.94
CA SER A 55 -36.61 6.91 -36.78
C SER A 55 -36.70 8.43 -36.71
N GLY A 56 -35.54 9.10 -36.84
CA GLY A 56 -35.50 10.55 -37.07
C GLY A 56 -34.10 10.99 -37.52
N SER A 57 -33.98 11.02 -38.84
CA SER A 57 -32.84 11.55 -39.61
C SER A 57 -32.71 13.08 -39.52
N GLY A 58 -31.51 13.54 -39.84
CA GLY A 58 -31.21 14.89 -40.36
C GLY A 58 -30.26 15.67 -39.45
N GLY A 59 -29.18 16.21 -39.89
CA GLY A 59 -28.69 16.64 -41.13
C GLY A 59 -27.58 17.68 -40.88
N SER A 60 -26.57 17.56 -41.65
CA SER A 60 -25.40 18.43 -41.85
C SER A 60 -25.59 19.95 -41.62
N GLN A 61 -24.57 20.63 -41.14
CA GLN A 61 -23.81 21.57 -41.98
C GLN A 61 -22.69 22.27 -41.22
N ALA A 62 -21.57 22.33 -41.91
CA ALA A 62 -20.38 23.11 -41.59
C ALA A 62 -20.64 24.63 -41.92
N SER A 63 -19.97 25.49 -41.16
CA SER A 63 -19.55 26.80 -41.70
C SER A 63 -18.38 27.35 -40.93
N ASN A 64 -17.43 27.62 -41.71
CA ASN A 64 -16.15 28.25 -41.65
C ASN A 64 -16.31 29.80 -41.59
N ALA A 65 -15.45 30.51 -40.82
CA ALA A 65 -14.95 31.85 -41.06
C ALA A 65 -14.17 32.32 -39.81
N LYS A 66 -12.89 32.43 -39.83
CA LYS A 66 -11.93 33.38 -40.38
C LYS A 66 -11.85 34.73 -39.65
N SER A 67 -10.67 34.96 -39.08
CA SER A 67 -9.88 36.19 -39.04
C SER A 67 -10.18 37.31 -38.02
N GLY A 68 -9.11 37.70 -37.34
CA GLY A 68 -9.01 38.95 -36.57
C GLY A 68 -7.73 39.06 -35.78
N SER A 69 -6.70 39.60 -36.44
CA SER A 69 -5.39 39.99 -35.90
C SER A 69 -5.48 41.29 -35.08
N SER A 70 -4.67 41.42 -34.02
CA SER A 70 -3.92 42.64 -33.64
C SER A 70 -3.22 42.40 -32.29
N GLU A 71 -1.95 42.28 -32.29
CA GLU A 71 -0.82 43.14 -31.92
C GLU A 71 -0.77 43.66 -30.46
N LYS A 72 0.24 43.15 -29.73
CA LYS A 72 1.46 43.83 -29.22
C LYS A 72 1.32 44.59 -27.89
N THR A 73 2.04 44.10 -26.90
CA THR A 73 3.20 44.71 -26.18
C THR A 73 3.58 43.80 -25.02
N GLY A 74 4.64 43.39 -24.90
CA GLY A 74 5.96 43.20 -24.42
C GLY A 74 6.13 43.35 -22.92
N ALA A 75 6.60 42.28 -22.30
CA ALA A 75 7.51 42.29 -21.16
C ALA A 75 8.26 40.97 -21.14
N GLU A 76 9.55 41.02 -21.43
CA GLU A 76 10.48 39.91 -21.27
C GLU A 76 10.59 39.54 -19.78
N ALA A 77 10.33 38.27 -19.48
CA ALA A 77 10.85 37.61 -18.31
C ALA A 77 11.48 36.31 -18.80
N ALA A 78 12.80 36.22 -18.66
CA ALA A 78 13.61 35.09 -19.05
C ALA A 78 13.08 33.80 -18.47
N ALA A 79 12.39 33.02 -19.28
CA ALA A 79 12.08 31.63 -18.99
C ALA A 79 13.24 30.78 -19.54
N ASN A 80 14.04 30.22 -18.64
CA ASN A 80 14.94 29.14 -18.95
C ASN A 80 14.16 28.05 -19.68
N GLY A 81 14.47 27.90 -20.98
CA GLY A 81 13.88 26.87 -21.81
C GLY A 81 14.31 25.48 -21.38
N ALA A 82 13.46 24.84 -20.60
CA ALA A 82 13.39 23.40 -20.59
C ALA A 82 12.47 23.03 -21.76
N THR A 83 13.06 22.56 -22.86
CA THR A 83 12.34 21.96 -23.98
C THR A 83 11.62 20.73 -23.42
N GLU A 84 10.38 20.88 -23.02
CA GLU A 84 9.50 19.76 -22.74
C GLU A 84 9.18 19.08 -24.06
N THR A 85 9.99 18.07 -24.41
CA THR A 85 9.57 17.07 -25.37
C THR A 85 8.38 16.37 -24.75
N GLY A 86 7.16 16.68 -25.19
CA GLY A 86 5.90 16.17 -24.65
C GLY A 86 5.72 14.66 -24.82
N GLY A 87 6.65 13.87 -24.29
CA GLY A 87 6.52 12.44 -24.08
C GLY A 87 5.66 12.20 -22.85
N LYS A 88 4.62 11.37 -22.98
CA LYS A 88 3.81 10.91 -21.87
C LYS A 88 4.74 10.24 -20.84
N VAL A 89 4.91 10.86 -19.68
CA VAL A 89 5.71 10.30 -18.58
C VAL A 89 5.05 8.97 -18.14
N THR A 90 5.81 7.89 -18.23
CA THR A 90 5.36 6.56 -17.79
C THR A 90 5.44 6.44 -16.27
N PHE A 91 4.68 5.53 -15.69
CA PHE A 91 4.83 5.24 -14.27
C PHE A 91 6.16 4.55 -13.97
N CYS A 92 6.71 4.80 -12.77
CA CYS A 92 7.94 4.16 -12.32
C CYS A 92 7.71 2.66 -12.16
N LYS A 93 8.59 1.86 -12.73
CA LYS A 93 8.54 0.41 -12.59
C LYS A 93 9.29 -0.03 -11.33
N THR A 94 8.78 -1.03 -10.65
CA THR A 94 9.38 -1.57 -9.43
C THR A 94 10.84 -2.00 -9.66
N GLU A 95 11.15 -2.58 -10.81
CA GLU A 95 12.51 -3.03 -11.18
C GLU A 95 13.53 -1.88 -11.31
N ASP A 96 13.04 -0.67 -11.62
CA ASP A 96 13.84 0.55 -11.76
C ASP A 96 13.94 1.34 -10.44
N LEU A 97 13.29 0.90 -9.37
CA LEU A 97 13.28 1.60 -8.09
C LEU A 97 14.14 0.88 -7.04
N ALA A 98 15.01 1.63 -6.37
CA ALA A 98 15.54 1.19 -5.08
C ALA A 98 14.58 1.68 -3.98
N ILE A 99 14.05 0.75 -3.19
CA ILE A 99 13.04 1.06 -2.18
C ILE A 99 13.58 0.64 -0.81
N ASP A 100 13.49 1.54 0.17
CA ASP A 100 13.94 1.32 1.55
C ASP A 100 12.95 1.88 2.56
N ALA A 101 12.91 1.29 3.76
CA ALA A 101 12.04 1.69 4.86
C ALA A 101 12.88 2.08 6.07
N THR A 102 12.63 3.26 6.61
CA THR A 102 13.31 3.78 7.79
C THR A 102 12.31 4.31 8.82
N ASP A 103 12.64 4.11 10.09
CA ASP A 103 11.91 4.74 11.18
C ASP A 103 12.12 6.26 11.15
N ALA A 104 11.03 6.98 11.27
CA ALA A 104 10.97 8.44 11.26
C ALA A 104 9.96 8.98 12.27
N ALA A 105 9.74 8.24 13.37
CA ALA A 105 8.83 8.61 14.43
C ALA A 105 9.17 10.02 14.94
N PRO A 106 8.21 10.94 15.00
CA PRO A 106 8.45 12.30 15.48
C PRO A 106 8.56 12.38 17.00
N ASP A 107 7.96 11.44 17.72
CA ASP A 107 7.91 11.36 19.17
C ASP A 107 7.66 9.91 19.63
N GLU A 108 7.54 9.70 20.95
CA GLU A 108 7.35 8.38 21.55
C GLU A 108 5.92 7.82 21.43
N GLU A 109 4.96 8.62 21.00
CA GLU A 109 3.54 8.25 20.88
C GLU A 109 3.12 8.07 19.42
N SER A 110 3.78 8.79 18.51
CA SER A 110 3.43 8.86 17.09
C SER A 110 4.46 8.09 16.26
N GLY A 111 4.08 6.95 15.72
CA GLY A 111 4.90 6.15 14.82
C GLY A 111 4.85 6.67 13.40
N ARG A 112 6.01 6.70 12.75
CA ARG A 112 6.12 7.01 11.32
C ARG A 112 7.22 6.17 10.69
N ILE A 113 6.91 5.57 9.55
CA ILE A 113 7.91 4.92 8.70
C ILE A 113 7.97 5.67 7.39
N ASN A 114 9.15 6.14 7.02
CA ASN A 114 9.41 6.71 5.70
C ASN A 114 9.79 5.57 4.76
N ILE A 115 9.07 5.44 3.65
CA ILE A 115 9.45 4.55 2.56
C ILE A 115 9.96 5.42 1.43
N THR A 116 11.25 5.30 1.14
CA THR A 116 11.96 6.06 0.11
C THR A 116 12.06 5.23 -1.15
N MET A 117 11.69 5.82 -2.29
CA MET A 117 11.80 5.21 -3.63
C MET A 117 12.75 6.07 -4.47
N ILE A 118 13.89 5.51 -4.88
CA ILE A 118 14.89 6.19 -5.72
C ILE A 118 14.81 5.61 -7.12
N ASN A 119 14.66 6.48 -8.12
CA ASN A 119 14.69 6.06 -9.51
C ASN A 119 16.12 5.69 -9.93
N ARG A 120 16.37 4.39 -10.11
CA ARG A 120 17.64 3.80 -10.61
C ARG A 120 17.62 3.55 -12.10
N GLY A 121 16.45 3.71 -12.73
CA GLY A 121 16.30 3.60 -14.17
C GLY A 121 16.97 4.77 -14.91
N SER A 122 17.03 4.67 -16.23
CA SER A 122 17.64 5.67 -17.11
C SER A 122 16.67 6.75 -17.60
N THR A 123 15.37 6.60 -17.29
CA THR A 123 14.30 7.46 -17.80
C THR A 123 13.54 8.14 -16.67
N THR A 124 12.99 9.31 -16.95
CA THR A 124 12.08 10.00 -16.03
C THR A 124 10.76 9.24 -15.94
N CYS A 125 10.27 9.02 -14.73
CA CYS A 125 9.02 8.31 -14.47
C CYS A 125 8.14 9.03 -13.45
N SER A 126 6.86 8.65 -13.37
CA SER A 126 5.89 9.18 -12.43
C SER A 126 5.67 8.21 -11.27
N ALA A 127 5.85 8.70 -10.05
CA ALA A 127 5.50 8.00 -8.80
C ALA A 127 4.28 8.65 -8.14
N THR A 128 3.43 9.30 -8.90
CA THR A 128 2.26 10.05 -8.42
C THR A 128 1.20 9.10 -7.87
N GLY A 129 0.71 9.37 -6.67
CA GLY A 129 -0.39 8.62 -6.07
C GLY A 129 -0.06 8.02 -4.71
N PHE A 130 -0.77 6.97 -4.37
CA PHE A 130 -0.51 6.14 -3.20
C PHE A 130 0.14 4.83 -3.62
N ALA A 131 1.15 4.41 -2.89
CA ALA A 131 1.61 3.02 -2.94
C ALA A 131 0.55 2.09 -2.35
N GLY A 132 0.46 0.86 -2.84
CA GLY A 132 -0.19 -0.22 -2.14
C GLY A 132 0.74 -0.71 -1.02
N VAL A 133 0.20 -0.88 0.17
CA VAL A 133 0.98 -1.35 1.32
C VAL A 133 0.21 -2.43 2.06
N ASP A 134 0.88 -3.53 2.34
CA ASP A 134 0.43 -4.53 3.30
C ASP A 134 1.50 -4.69 4.39
N ILE A 135 1.08 -4.92 5.62
CA ILE A 135 2.00 -5.26 6.71
C ILE A 135 1.85 -6.74 7.00
N LYS A 136 2.97 -7.45 6.96
CA LYS A 136 3.05 -8.87 7.28
C LYS A 136 3.44 -9.07 8.74
N ASP A 137 2.64 -9.86 9.43
CA ASP A 137 2.83 -10.20 10.83
C ASP A 137 3.71 -11.46 11.02
N THR A 138 4.06 -11.77 12.27
CA THR A 138 4.84 -12.95 12.66
C THR A 138 4.16 -14.27 12.32
N ASP A 139 2.84 -14.32 12.32
CA ASP A 139 2.03 -15.48 11.92
C ASP A 139 1.89 -15.64 10.39
N ASN A 140 2.54 -14.76 9.62
CA ASN A 140 2.48 -14.66 8.17
C ASN A 140 1.15 -14.14 7.60
N THR A 141 0.24 -13.65 8.40
CA THR A 141 -0.92 -12.92 7.89
C THR A 141 -0.48 -11.60 7.26
N SER A 142 -1.19 -11.17 6.23
CA SER A 142 -0.94 -9.91 5.53
C SER A 142 -2.15 -9.00 5.72
N ASN A 143 -1.90 -7.79 6.18
CA ASN A 143 -2.92 -6.81 6.51
C ASN A 143 -2.77 -5.61 5.57
N PRO A 144 -3.71 -5.40 4.63
CA PRO A 144 -3.69 -4.25 3.73
C PRO A 144 -3.93 -2.97 4.52
N ILE A 145 -3.14 -1.93 4.20
CA ILE A 145 -3.17 -0.65 4.89
C ILE A 145 -4.02 0.36 4.12
N GLU A 146 -4.90 1.03 4.83
CA GLU A 146 -5.79 2.02 4.25
C GLU A 146 -5.06 3.32 3.88
N ARG A 147 -5.63 4.02 2.89
CA ARG A 147 -5.10 5.32 2.46
C ARG A 147 -5.62 6.41 3.36
N GLY A 148 -4.71 7.29 3.80
CA GLY A 148 -5.07 8.51 4.49
C GLY A 148 -5.80 9.51 3.58
N ASN A 149 -6.40 10.53 4.18
CA ASN A 149 -7.25 11.52 3.49
C ASN A 149 -6.47 12.59 2.70
N ALA A 150 -5.14 12.50 2.64
CA ALA A 150 -4.32 13.47 1.93
C ALA A 150 -4.47 13.36 0.41
N GLN A 151 -4.44 14.49 -0.28
CA GLN A 151 -4.54 14.52 -1.74
C GLN A 151 -3.17 14.24 -2.38
N PRO A 152 -3.08 13.32 -3.38
CA PRO A 152 -1.86 13.07 -4.13
C PRO A 152 -1.38 14.34 -4.86
N ARG A 153 -0.06 14.53 -4.89
CA ARG A 153 0.60 15.56 -5.69
C ARG A 153 1.30 14.89 -6.86
N VAL A 154 1.48 15.65 -7.95
CA VAL A 154 2.29 15.17 -9.07
C VAL A 154 3.73 14.96 -8.59
N THR A 155 4.18 13.73 -8.70
CA THR A 155 5.51 13.30 -8.25
C THR A 155 6.23 12.66 -9.43
N THR A 156 7.19 13.38 -9.99
CA THR A 156 8.00 12.93 -11.14
C THR A 156 9.44 12.77 -10.69
N LEU A 157 10.06 11.65 -11.05
CA LEU A 157 11.42 11.29 -10.68
C LEU A 157 12.28 11.18 -11.92
N LYS A 158 13.29 12.03 -12.02
CA LYS A 158 14.41 11.86 -12.96
C LYS A 158 15.32 10.72 -12.45
N PRO A 159 16.20 10.17 -13.31
CA PRO A 159 17.24 9.25 -12.85
C PRO A 159 18.02 9.84 -11.66
N GLY A 160 18.05 9.08 -10.55
CA GLY A 160 18.66 9.49 -9.28
C GLY A 160 17.76 10.27 -8.32
N ASP A 161 16.62 10.78 -8.77
CA ASP A 161 15.67 11.46 -7.87
C ASP A 161 14.97 10.48 -6.94
N ALA A 162 14.53 11.00 -5.78
CA ALA A 162 13.82 10.24 -4.78
C ALA A 162 12.41 10.81 -4.51
N ALA A 163 11.48 9.92 -4.26
CA ALA A 163 10.20 10.22 -3.63
C ALA A 163 10.08 9.47 -2.31
N VAL A 164 9.28 10.02 -1.41
CA VAL A 164 8.96 9.39 -0.12
C VAL A 164 7.45 9.32 0.03
N PHE A 165 6.99 8.28 0.66
CA PHE A 165 5.67 8.23 1.27
C PHE A 165 5.80 7.71 2.71
N ASN A 166 4.77 7.94 3.51
CA ASN A 166 4.82 7.63 4.93
C ASN A 166 3.75 6.63 5.30
N LEU A 167 4.08 5.72 6.20
CA LEU A 167 3.12 5.07 7.08
C LEU A 167 3.04 5.85 8.38
N SER A 168 1.84 6.06 8.92
CA SER A 168 1.59 6.70 10.20
C SER A 168 0.74 5.79 11.07
N TYR A 169 1.06 5.68 12.35
CA TYR A 169 0.36 4.88 13.35
C TYR A 169 0.62 5.42 14.75
N ASP A 170 -0.18 5.03 15.73
CA ASP A 170 0.10 5.28 17.14
C ASP A 170 1.02 4.21 17.70
N ILE A 171 1.98 4.60 18.54
CA ILE A 171 2.90 3.67 19.22
C ILE A 171 2.23 3.12 20.49
N ASP A 172 2.34 1.81 20.68
CA ASP A 172 1.92 1.14 21.91
C ASP A 172 3.03 1.15 22.95
N ASN A 173 2.83 1.94 24.01
CA ASN A 173 3.72 2.01 25.16
C ASN A 173 3.23 1.15 26.33
N THR A 174 2.14 0.39 26.14
CA THR A 174 1.52 -0.41 27.22
C THR A 174 1.96 -1.87 27.18
N GLY A 175 2.55 -2.33 26.08
CA GLY A 175 2.92 -3.72 25.86
C GLY A 175 1.73 -4.64 25.53
N ASN A 176 0.56 -4.07 25.17
CA ASN A 176 -0.66 -4.79 24.83
C ASN A 176 -0.96 -4.75 23.31
N SER A 177 0.04 -4.48 22.48
CA SER A 177 -0.12 -4.51 21.02
C SER A 177 -0.61 -5.89 20.56
N LEU A 178 -1.59 -5.90 19.66
CA LEU A 178 -2.06 -7.09 18.96
C LEU A 178 -1.32 -7.33 17.64
N SER A 179 -0.39 -6.45 17.30
CA SER A 179 0.32 -6.42 16.02
C SER A 179 1.80 -6.72 16.24
N HIS A 180 2.33 -7.65 15.46
CA HIS A 180 3.75 -8.04 15.53
C HIS A 180 4.36 -7.97 14.12
N PRO A 181 4.55 -6.76 13.54
CA PRO A 181 4.98 -6.57 12.18
C PRO A 181 6.39 -7.09 11.95
N THR A 182 6.58 -7.81 10.86
CA THR A 182 7.88 -8.33 10.42
C THR A 182 8.35 -7.70 9.13
N ASN A 183 7.42 -7.49 8.20
CA ASN A 183 7.72 -6.97 6.88
C ASN A 183 6.65 -5.97 6.42
N ILE A 184 7.08 -5.10 5.51
CA ILE A 184 6.22 -4.19 4.76
C ILE A 184 6.28 -4.61 3.31
N LEU A 185 5.14 -4.93 2.72
CA LEU A 185 4.99 -5.24 1.32
C LEU A 185 4.58 -3.96 0.61
N VAL A 186 5.37 -3.50 -0.33
CA VAL A 186 5.17 -2.23 -1.02
C VAL A 186 4.98 -2.46 -2.51
N THR A 187 3.87 -1.98 -3.05
CA THR A 187 3.61 -1.90 -4.48
C THR A 187 3.61 -0.42 -4.89
N PRO A 188 4.57 0.05 -5.68
CA PRO A 188 4.63 1.45 -6.11
C PRO A 188 3.34 1.94 -6.78
N PRO A 189 3.07 3.27 -6.81
CA PRO A 189 1.87 3.79 -7.45
C PRO A 189 1.74 3.36 -8.92
N ASN A 190 0.56 2.83 -9.27
CA ASN A 190 0.22 2.34 -10.62
C ASN A 190 1.10 1.18 -11.12
N GLU A 191 1.74 0.46 -10.23
CA GLU A 191 2.51 -0.77 -10.49
C GLU A 191 1.77 -2.00 -9.95
N THR A 192 2.24 -3.17 -10.36
CA THR A 192 1.68 -4.47 -9.95
C THR A 192 2.69 -5.36 -9.22
N HIS A 193 3.97 -5.02 -9.30
CA HIS A 193 5.03 -5.77 -8.65
C HIS A 193 5.28 -5.24 -7.24
N THR A 194 5.32 -6.15 -6.29
CA THR A 194 5.51 -5.87 -4.86
C THR A 194 6.94 -6.17 -4.44
N VAL A 195 7.53 -5.28 -3.65
CA VAL A 195 8.78 -5.53 -2.92
C VAL A 195 8.49 -5.79 -1.45
N THR A 196 9.32 -6.59 -0.82
CA THR A 196 9.23 -6.89 0.60
C THR A 196 10.37 -6.18 1.32
N LEU A 197 10.03 -5.30 2.24
CA LEU A 197 10.95 -4.59 3.12
C LEU A 197 10.83 -5.16 4.54
N LYS A 198 11.87 -5.05 5.33
CA LYS A 198 11.80 -5.39 6.76
C LYS A 198 11.14 -4.26 7.52
N TRP A 199 10.35 -4.60 8.54
CA TRP A 199 9.93 -3.62 9.53
C TRP A 199 11.16 -3.04 10.22
N PRO A 200 11.33 -1.71 10.31
CA PRO A 200 12.49 -1.11 10.96
C PRO A 200 12.57 -1.50 12.43
N ALA A 201 13.73 -1.97 12.87
CA ALA A 201 13.91 -2.49 14.23
C ALA A 201 13.75 -1.41 15.33
N SER A 202 13.94 -0.14 14.98
CA SER A 202 13.73 1.02 15.86
C SER A 202 12.28 1.50 15.91
N ALA A 203 11.44 1.07 14.97
CA ALA A 203 10.03 1.46 14.95
C ALA A 203 9.30 0.85 16.15
N GLY A 204 8.53 1.66 16.86
CA GLY A 204 7.73 1.23 18.01
C GLY A 204 6.64 0.23 17.62
N ALA A 205 6.12 -0.49 18.61
CA ALA A 205 4.99 -1.38 18.44
C ALA A 205 3.73 -0.59 18.03
N ILE A 206 2.91 -1.16 17.16
CA ILE A 206 1.67 -0.53 16.72
C ILE A 206 0.63 -0.68 17.84
N LYS A 207 -0.03 0.43 18.20
CA LYS A 207 -1.10 0.42 19.18
C LYS A 207 -2.35 -0.28 18.65
N GLY A 208 -2.83 -1.28 19.35
CA GLY A 208 -3.96 -2.08 18.91
C GLY A 208 -3.60 -2.99 17.74
N ALA A 209 -4.29 -2.83 16.62
CA ALA A 209 -4.13 -3.61 15.41
C ALA A 209 -3.78 -2.70 14.21
N TYR A 210 -3.85 -3.25 12.98
CA TYR A 210 -3.47 -2.53 11.76
C TYR A 210 -4.53 -1.54 11.24
N THR A 211 -5.72 -1.49 11.84
CA THR A 211 -6.86 -0.66 11.39
C THR A 211 -6.60 0.83 11.44
N ASP A 212 -5.73 1.27 12.34
CA ASP A 212 -5.41 2.69 12.54
C ASP A 212 -4.11 3.11 11.83
N VAL A 213 -3.46 2.17 11.15
CA VAL A 213 -2.30 2.47 10.30
C VAL A 213 -2.78 3.07 8.98
N GLN A 214 -2.14 4.15 8.55
CA GLN A 214 -2.48 4.83 7.30
C GLN A 214 -1.27 5.03 6.41
N VAL A 215 -1.46 4.87 5.09
CA VAL A 215 -0.47 5.23 4.08
C VAL A 215 -0.80 6.60 3.48
N TYR A 216 0.21 7.46 3.37
CA TYR A 216 0.11 8.78 2.76
C TYR A 216 0.62 8.78 1.32
N PRO A 217 0.21 9.75 0.48
CA PRO A 217 0.63 9.78 -0.91
C PRO A 217 2.11 10.13 -1.06
N THR A 218 2.69 9.71 -2.17
CA THR A 218 4.07 10.01 -2.52
C THR A 218 4.29 11.52 -2.71
N HIS A 219 5.47 11.97 -2.32
CA HIS A 219 5.95 13.34 -2.51
C HIS A 219 7.46 13.34 -2.76
N THR A 220 7.98 14.37 -3.39
CA THR A 220 9.42 14.53 -3.59
C THR A 220 10.09 14.99 -2.29
N THR A 221 11.27 14.44 -2.00
CA THR A 221 12.18 15.00 -0.99
C THR A 221 12.87 16.23 -1.57
N LYS A 222 12.76 17.37 -0.92
CA LYS A 222 13.54 18.56 -1.23
C LYS A 222 14.81 18.56 -0.41
#